data_60bb21edadd00633b0f8c11543d0e9be
#
_entry.id   60bb21edadd00633b0f8c11543d0e9be
#
_cell.length_a   1.000
_cell.length_b   1.000
_cell.length_c   1.000
_cell.angle_alpha   90.00
_cell.angle_beta   90.00
_cell.angle_gamma   90.00
#
_symmetry.space_group_name_H-M   'P 1'
#
loop_
_entity.id
_entity.type
_entity.pdbx_description
1 polymer ?
#
loop_
_entity_poly.entity_id
_entity_poly.type
_entity_poly.pdbx_seq_one_letter_code
_entity_poly.pdbx_strand_id
1 'polypeptide(L)'
;FPIKGVIWYQGESNAHNVELYEHLMPTLVESWRKAWGTAFPFYYVQLSSIDRPTWPAFRDVQNRLQNKIPNSGMAISMDYGDALNVHPIKKKEVADRLALLALRYTYGKAVTANGPSALKAFQNGDNILVSFAFAKQLTTADKKELIGFELVNDKGIHIQDKAAIVKN
;
A
#
# COMPACT_ATOMS: atom_id res chain seq x y z
N PHE A 1 14.32 -22.71 14.34
CA PHE A 1 12.89 -22.53 14.61
C PHE A 1 12.15 -22.24 13.29
N PRO A 2 11.25 -23.10 12.84
CA PRO A 2 10.55 -22.92 11.57
C PRO A 2 9.49 -21.81 11.68
N ILE A 3 9.42 -20.96 10.66
CA ILE A 3 8.38 -19.94 10.48
C ILE A 3 7.70 -20.09 9.12
N LYS A 4 6.45 -19.69 9.01
CA LYS A 4 5.69 -19.72 7.75
C LYS A 4 5.74 -18.39 6.99
N GLY A 5 6.15 -17.34 7.64
CA GLY A 5 6.23 -16.00 7.09
C GLY A 5 6.42 -14.97 8.20
N VAL A 6 6.53 -13.71 7.79
CA VAL A 6 6.65 -12.56 8.68
C VAL A 6 5.50 -11.60 8.40
N ILE A 7 4.93 -11.02 9.46
CA ILE A 7 4.09 -9.83 9.40
C ILE A 7 4.84 -8.67 10.07
N TRP A 8 4.90 -7.53 9.42
CA TRP A 8 5.75 -6.42 9.80
C TRP A 8 4.97 -5.10 9.84
N TYR A 9 5.04 -4.40 10.96
CA TYR A 9 4.45 -3.07 11.10
C TYR A 9 5.47 -2.14 11.75
N GLN A 10 6.14 -1.34 10.96
CA GLN A 10 7.20 -0.41 11.40
C GLN A 10 7.50 0.58 10.27
N GLY A 11 8.10 1.71 10.61
CA GLY A 11 8.63 2.67 9.65
C GLY A 11 8.51 4.12 10.09
N GLU A 12 7.78 4.40 11.14
CA GLU A 12 7.45 5.76 11.60
C GLU A 12 8.69 6.60 11.88
N SER A 13 9.67 6.02 12.58
CA SER A 13 10.94 6.68 12.86
C SER A 13 11.88 6.76 11.64
N ASN A 14 11.61 5.98 10.59
CA ASN A 14 12.39 6.01 9.36
C ASN A 14 11.85 7.03 8.33
N ALA A 15 10.63 7.52 8.52
CA ALA A 15 9.96 8.38 7.54
C ALA A 15 10.64 9.74 7.30
N HIS A 16 11.60 10.13 8.13
CA HIS A 16 12.44 11.32 7.91
C HIS A 16 13.58 11.07 6.89
N ASN A 17 13.90 9.81 6.58
CA ASN A 17 14.90 9.44 5.59
C ASN A 17 14.35 8.35 4.66
N VAL A 18 13.59 8.79 3.68
CA VAL A 18 12.83 7.93 2.75
C VAL A 18 13.77 7.08 1.89
N GLU A 19 14.84 7.67 1.37
CA GLU A 19 15.81 6.98 0.52
C GLU A 19 16.54 5.87 1.27
N LEU A 20 16.95 6.14 2.49
CA LEU A 20 17.62 5.13 3.31
C LEU A 20 16.69 3.95 3.59
N TYR A 21 15.41 4.19 3.88
CA TYR A 21 14.44 3.12 4.11
C TYR A 21 14.23 2.25 2.87
N GLU A 22 14.25 2.83 1.68
CA GLU A 22 14.13 2.10 0.41
C GLU A 22 15.22 1.05 0.22
N HIS A 23 16.39 1.24 0.82
CA HIS A 23 17.50 0.28 0.84
C HIS A 23 17.47 -0.65 2.05
N LEU A 24 17.15 -0.13 3.23
CA LEU A 24 17.19 -0.89 4.47
C LEU A 24 16.15 -2.01 4.52
N MET A 25 14.93 -1.76 4.05
CA MET A 25 13.85 -2.73 4.13
C MET A 25 14.11 -4.00 3.29
N PRO A 26 14.51 -3.92 2.02
CA PRO A 26 14.92 -5.10 1.25
C PRO A 26 16.11 -5.83 1.88
N THR A 27 17.12 -5.08 2.35
CA THR A 27 18.30 -5.64 3.01
C THR A 27 17.94 -6.42 4.27
N LEU A 28 17.03 -5.89 5.09
CA LEU A 28 16.52 -6.59 6.28
C LEU A 28 15.87 -7.93 5.88
N VAL A 29 14.95 -7.89 4.92
CA VAL A 29 14.21 -9.08 4.49
C VAL A 29 15.16 -10.13 3.91
N GLU A 30 16.10 -9.72 3.08
CA GLU A 30 17.09 -10.61 2.50
C GLU A 30 18.00 -11.25 3.58
N SER A 31 18.50 -10.44 4.51
CA SER A 31 19.30 -10.88 5.64
C SER A 31 18.59 -11.94 6.49
N TRP A 32 17.32 -11.71 6.80
CA TRP A 32 16.55 -12.68 7.56
C TRP A 32 16.27 -13.95 6.78
N ARG A 33 15.91 -13.86 5.50
CA ARG A 33 15.72 -15.04 4.63
C ARG A 33 17.00 -15.86 4.52
N LYS A 34 18.15 -15.21 4.42
CA LYS A 34 19.46 -15.86 4.40
C LYS A 34 19.73 -16.58 5.75
N ALA A 35 19.47 -15.93 6.86
CA ALA A 35 19.66 -16.50 8.20
C ALA A 35 18.76 -17.72 8.45
N TRP A 36 17.53 -17.73 7.95
CA TRP A 36 16.59 -18.83 8.06
C TRP A 36 16.73 -19.90 6.98
N GLY A 37 17.53 -19.64 5.93
CA GLY A 37 17.67 -20.56 4.79
C GLY A 37 16.38 -20.76 3.98
N THR A 38 15.45 -19.80 4.01
CA THR A 38 14.15 -19.90 3.32
C THR A 38 13.63 -18.55 2.87
N ALA A 39 13.08 -18.49 1.65
CA ALA A 39 12.43 -17.31 1.08
C ALA A 39 10.99 -17.16 1.59
N PHE A 40 10.80 -17.13 2.89
CA PHE A 40 9.47 -16.97 3.48
C PHE A 40 8.73 -15.71 3.01
N PRO A 41 7.38 -15.74 2.97
CA PRO A 41 6.57 -14.56 2.68
C PRO A 41 6.79 -13.46 3.72
N PHE A 42 6.83 -12.20 3.24
CA PHE A 42 6.98 -11.03 4.10
C PHE A 42 5.84 -10.04 3.82
N TYR A 43 4.88 -9.96 4.73
CA TYR A 43 3.74 -9.06 4.62
C TYR A 43 3.93 -7.87 5.56
N TYR A 44 3.76 -6.66 5.04
CA TYR A 44 4.00 -5.46 5.82
C TYR A 44 2.87 -4.46 5.70
N VAL A 45 2.80 -3.55 6.66
CA VAL A 45 1.82 -2.48 6.70
C VAL A 45 2.41 -1.23 6.07
N GLN A 46 1.69 -0.63 5.11
CA GLN A 46 1.93 0.74 4.71
C GLN A 46 1.45 1.65 5.85
N LEU A 47 2.29 2.60 6.28
CA LEU A 47 1.96 3.50 7.38
C LEU A 47 0.64 4.23 7.16
N SER A 48 -0.10 4.42 8.24
CA SER A 48 -1.37 5.13 8.26
C SER A 48 -1.20 6.61 7.88
N SER A 49 -2.30 7.30 7.62
CA SER A 49 -2.26 8.75 7.41
C SER A 49 -1.86 9.48 8.69
N ILE A 50 -1.05 10.53 8.52
CA ILE A 50 -0.72 11.51 9.54
C ILE A 50 -0.27 12.78 8.79
N ASP A 51 -0.46 13.93 9.40
CA ASP A 51 -0.05 15.21 8.81
C ASP A 51 1.46 15.46 9.04
N ARG A 52 2.28 14.93 8.13
CA ARG A 52 3.73 15.13 8.09
C ARG A 52 4.24 15.23 6.65
N PRO A 53 5.11 16.19 6.33
CA PRO A 53 5.56 16.46 4.96
C PRO A 53 6.19 15.25 4.24
N THR A 54 6.96 14.43 4.94
CA THR A 54 7.65 13.26 4.35
C THR A 54 6.74 12.03 4.18
N TRP A 55 5.57 12.04 4.77
CA TRP A 55 4.73 10.84 4.88
C TRP A 55 4.19 10.33 3.55
N PRO A 56 3.71 11.18 2.62
CA PRO A 56 3.28 10.72 1.30
C PRO A 56 4.41 10.02 0.53
N ALA A 57 5.62 10.61 0.51
CA ALA A 57 6.78 10.03 -0.14
C ALA A 57 7.20 8.70 0.50
N PHE A 58 7.15 8.60 1.82
CA PHE A 58 7.47 7.36 2.53
C PHE A 58 6.49 6.24 2.20
N ARG A 59 5.19 6.53 2.17
CA ARG A 59 4.16 5.56 1.78
C ARG A 59 4.29 5.12 0.32
N ASP A 60 4.70 6.02 -0.57
CA ASP A 60 4.99 5.67 -1.96
C ASP A 60 6.18 4.70 -2.04
N VAL A 61 7.25 4.94 -1.30
CA VAL A 61 8.36 3.98 -1.20
C VAL A 61 7.87 2.64 -0.69
N GLN A 62 7.07 2.60 0.38
CA GLN A 62 6.50 1.33 0.87
C GLN A 62 5.70 0.61 -0.22
N ASN A 63 4.94 1.33 -1.04
CA ASN A 63 4.21 0.74 -2.16
C ASN A 63 5.15 0.15 -3.22
N ARG A 64 6.19 0.87 -3.62
CA ARG A 64 7.18 0.42 -4.60
C ARG A 64 8.01 -0.79 -4.15
N LEU A 65 8.21 -0.94 -2.85
CA LEU A 65 8.94 -2.07 -2.26
C LEU A 65 8.30 -3.44 -2.54
N GLN A 66 6.99 -3.50 -2.83
CA GLN A 66 6.34 -4.74 -3.27
C GLN A 66 6.99 -5.31 -4.55
N ASN A 67 7.47 -4.45 -5.44
CA ASN A 67 8.15 -4.86 -6.67
C ASN A 67 9.64 -5.18 -6.45
N LYS A 68 10.24 -4.70 -5.36
CA LYS A 68 11.65 -4.92 -5.03
C LYS A 68 11.88 -6.13 -4.13
N ILE A 69 10.90 -6.48 -3.32
CA ILE A 69 10.97 -7.61 -2.37
C ILE A 69 10.13 -8.76 -2.91
N PRO A 70 10.71 -9.78 -3.53
CA PRO A 70 9.96 -10.95 -3.98
C PRO A 70 9.22 -11.63 -2.83
N ASN A 71 8.08 -12.28 -3.13
CA ASN A 71 7.26 -12.95 -2.13
C ASN A 71 6.89 -12.05 -0.95
N SER A 72 6.43 -10.82 -1.27
CA SER A 72 5.93 -9.84 -0.30
C SER A 72 4.53 -9.37 -0.65
N GLY A 73 3.89 -8.69 0.29
CA GLY A 73 2.61 -8.04 0.09
C GLY A 73 2.42 -6.93 1.12
N MET A 74 1.62 -5.94 0.78
CA MET A 74 1.42 -4.76 1.61
C MET A 74 -0.06 -4.61 2.00
N ALA A 75 -0.31 -4.45 3.29
CA ALA A 75 -1.60 -4.06 3.83
C ALA A 75 -1.66 -2.54 3.98
N ILE A 76 -2.62 -1.91 3.35
CA ILE A 76 -2.85 -0.46 3.47
C ILE A 76 -3.48 -0.15 4.82
N SER A 77 -3.07 0.93 5.47
CA SER A 77 -3.69 1.42 6.70
C SER A 77 -4.02 2.92 6.69
N MET A 78 -3.96 3.54 5.52
CA MET A 78 -4.18 4.97 5.34
C MET A 78 -5.54 5.45 5.85
N ASP A 79 -6.57 4.67 5.63
CA ASP A 79 -7.96 4.92 6.04
C ASP A 79 -8.22 4.75 7.54
N TYR A 80 -7.22 4.31 8.29
CA TYR A 80 -7.28 4.12 9.75
C TYR A 80 -6.34 5.04 10.52
N GLY A 81 -5.75 6.02 9.86
CA GLY A 81 -4.84 6.99 10.47
C GLY A 81 -5.56 8.10 11.24
N ASP A 82 -4.76 8.93 11.82
CA ASP A 82 -5.16 10.13 12.56
C ASP A 82 -4.18 11.24 12.20
N ALA A 83 -4.67 12.47 12.00
CA ALA A 83 -3.83 13.59 11.57
C ALA A 83 -2.73 13.94 12.58
N LEU A 84 -2.96 13.70 13.86
CA LEU A 84 -2.09 14.10 14.96
C LEU A 84 -1.43 12.92 15.69
N ASN A 85 -1.95 11.69 15.51
CA ASN A 85 -1.48 10.52 16.23
C ASN A 85 -0.89 9.48 15.30
N VAL A 86 0.40 9.21 15.47
CA VAL A 86 1.13 8.18 14.70
C VAL A 86 0.71 6.75 15.06
N HIS A 87 -0.03 6.56 16.15
CA HIS A 87 -0.49 5.26 16.61
C HIS A 87 -1.99 5.08 16.37
N PRO A 88 -2.41 4.62 15.19
CA PRO A 88 -3.83 4.39 14.91
C PRO A 88 -4.39 3.30 15.83
N ILE A 89 -5.60 3.51 16.31
CA ILE A 89 -6.25 2.60 17.29
C ILE A 89 -6.90 1.39 16.64
N LYS A 90 -7.26 1.45 15.35
CA LYS A 90 -7.92 0.37 14.61
C LYS A 90 -6.94 -0.73 14.17
N LYS A 91 -6.33 -1.39 15.14
CA LYS A 91 -5.31 -2.42 14.87
C LYS A 91 -5.90 -3.71 14.31
N LYS A 92 -7.12 -4.07 14.70
CA LYS A 92 -7.79 -5.27 14.22
C LYS A 92 -7.98 -5.22 12.71
N GLU A 93 -8.49 -4.14 12.18
CA GLU A 93 -8.75 -3.96 10.75
C GLU A 93 -7.46 -4.06 9.91
N VAL A 94 -6.36 -3.54 10.43
CA VAL A 94 -5.04 -3.67 9.79
C VAL A 94 -4.55 -5.12 9.85
N ALA A 95 -4.73 -5.79 10.99
CA ALA A 95 -4.36 -7.19 11.16
C ALA A 95 -5.21 -8.11 10.25
N ASP A 96 -6.50 -7.82 10.07
CA ASP A 96 -7.37 -8.56 9.16
C ASP A 96 -6.85 -8.47 7.70
N ARG A 97 -6.36 -7.31 7.27
CA ARG A 97 -5.73 -7.14 5.93
C ARG A 97 -4.46 -7.97 5.78
N LEU A 98 -3.60 -7.99 6.79
CA LEU A 98 -2.41 -8.85 6.81
C LEU A 98 -2.80 -10.34 6.79
N ALA A 99 -3.83 -10.72 7.54
CA ALA A 99 -4.34 -12.08 7.56
C ALA A 99 -4.88 -12.52 6.19
N LEU A 100 -5.60 -11.64 5.47
CA LEU A 100 -6.06 -11.91 4.11
C LEU A 100 -4.90 -12.16 3.14
N LEU A 101 -3.80 -11.39 3.23
CA LEU A 101 -2.59 -11.63 2.44
C LEU A 101 -2.01 -13.01 2.74
N ALA A 102 -1.86 -13.36 4.03
CA ALA A 102 -1.35 -14.67 4.42
C ALA A 102 -2.27 -15.80 3.96
N LEU A 103 -3.58 -15.67 4.16
CA LEU A 103 -4.56 -16.67 3.72
C LEU A 103 -4.46 -16.92 2.21
N ARG A 104 -4.39 -15.84 1.42
CA ARG A 104 -4.33 -15.93 -0.04
C ARG A 104 -3.00 -16.51 -0.53
N TYR A 105 -1.88 -15.90 -0.13
CA TYR A 105 -0.59 -16.12 -0.77
C TYR A 105 0.28 -17.19 -0.04
N THR A 106 0.10 -17.37 1.27
CA THR A 106 0.82 -18.40 2.04
C THR A 106 0.02 -19.69 2.15
N TYR A 107 -1.28 -19.58 2.40
CA TYR A 107 -2.14 -20.75 2.66
C TYR A 107 -3.04 -21.14 1.49
N GLY A 108 -2.96 -20.47 0.34
CA GLY A 108 -3.68 -20.82 -0.89
C GLY A 108 -5.21 -20.74 -0.80
N LYS A 109 -5.75 -19.97 0.13
CA LYS A 109 -7.20 -19.83 0.29
C LYS A 109 -7.81 -18.94 -0.79
N ALA A 110 -9.01 -19.26 -1.24
CA ALA A 110 -9.76 -18.50 -2.24
C ALA A 110 -10.41 -17.24 -1.63
N VAL A 111 -9.60 -16.30 -1.16
CA VAL A 111 -10.04 -15.03 -0.58
C VAL A 111 -9.51 -13.84 -1.41
N THR A 112 -10.23 -12.71 -1.38
CA THR A 112 -9.75 -11.44 -1.94
C THR A 112 -8.86 -10.78 -0.90
N ALA A 113 -7.56 -10.65 -1.20
CA ALA A 113 -6.58 -10.13 -0.27
C ALA A 113 -6.13 -8.70 -0.60
N ASN A 114 -6.26 -8.28 -1.86
CA ASN A 114 -5.82 -6.97 -2.33
C ASN A 114 -7.02 -6.09 -2.65
N GLY A 115 -6.91 -4.82 -2.31
CA GLY A 115 -7.79 -3.78 -2.80
C GLY A 115 -7.42 -3.33 -4.23
N PRO A 116 -8.18 -2.39 -4.82
CA PRO A 116 -7.89 -1.84 -6.13
C PRO A 116 -6.46 -1.29 -6.20
N SER A 117 -5.72 -1.68 -7.22
CA SER A 117 -4.37 -1.19 -7.50
C SER A 117 -4.31 -0.61 -8.90
N ALA A 118 -3.88 0.64 -9.05
CA ALA A 118 -3.77 1.29 -10.34
C ALA A 118 -2.80 0.52 -11.25
N LEU A 119 -3.26 0.23 -12.48
CA LEU A 119 -2.48 -0.48 -13.49
C LEU A 119 -1.97 0.46 -14.56
N LYS A 120 -2.85 1.30 -15.06
CA LYS A 120 -2.58 2.14 -16.23
C LYS A 120 -3.48 3.37 -16.19
N ALA A 121 -2.89 4.51 -16.55
CA ALA A 121 -3.62 5.73 -16.88
C ALA A 121 -3.40 6.06 -18.36
N PHE A 122 -4.42 6.53 -19.04
CA PHE A 122 -4.33 6.95 -20.44
C PHE A 122 -5.36 8.04 -20.75
N GLN A 123 -5.01 8.91 -21.68
CA GLN A 123 -5.90 9.98 -22.14
C GLN A 123 -6.98 9.39 -23.06
N ASN A 124 -8.22 9.82 -22.84
CA ASN A 124 -9.38 9.49 -23.69
C ASN A 124 -10.22 10.77 -23.89
N GLY A 125 -10.00 11.46 -25.00
CA GLY A 125 -10.53 12.80 -25.23
C GLY A 125 -10.04 13.78 -24.17
N ASP A 126 -10.97 14.47 -23.50
CA ASP A 126 -10.68 15.43 -22.43
C ASP A 126 -10.55 14.78 -21.05
N ASN A 127 -10.62 13.45 -20.97
CA ASN A 127 -10.56 12.72 -19.72
C ASN A 127 -9.29 11.87 -19.61
N ILE A 128 -8.87 11.59 -18.38
CA ILE A 128 -7.89 10.55 -18.08
C ILE A 128 -8.60 9.35 -17.47
N LEU A 129 -8.49 8.21 -18.14
CA LEU A 129 -9.01 6.95 -17.63
C LEU A 129 -7.93 6.18 -16.87
N VAL A 130 -8.27 5.74 -15.66
CA VAL A 130 -7.38 4.90 -14.83
C VAL A 130 -8.00 3.53 -14.68
N SER A 131 -7.28 2.49 -15.09
CA SER A 131 -7.68 1.10 -14.88
C SER A 131 -7.03 0.54 -13.61
N PHE A 132 -7.73 -0.40 -12.96
CA PHE A 132 -7.30 -1.00 -11.70
C PHE A 132 -7.29 -2.52 -11.78
N ALA A 133 -6.26 -3.15 -11.20
CA ALA A 133 -6.30 -4.56 -10.83
C ALA A 133 -7.15 -4.76 -9.57
N PHE A 134 -7.60 -5.99 -9.37
CA PHE A 134 -8.40 -6.42 -8.19
C PHE A 134 -9.69 -5.63 -7.99
N ALA A 135 -10.22 -5.03 -9.05
CA ALA A 135 -11.38 -4.15 -9.03
C ALA A 135 -12.51 -4.70 -9.93
N LYS A 136 -13.20 -5.76 -9.49
CA LYS A 136 -14.38 -6.26 -10.21
C LYS A 136 -15.56 -5.29 -10.15
N GLN A 137 -15.70 -4.57 -9.06
CA GLN A 137 -16.67 -3.49 -8.87
C GLN A 137 -16.02 -2.45 -7.96
N LEU A 138 -15.97 -1.21 -8.43
CA LEU A 138 -15.51 -0.07 -7.63
C LEU A 138 -16.71 0.63 -7.01
N THR A 139 -16.56 1.04 -5.77
CA THR A 139 -17.52 1.90 -5.08
C THR A 139 -16.78 2.68 -3.98
N THR A 140 -17.30 3.83 -3.61
CA THR A 140 -16.85 4.54 -2.42
C THR A 140 -17.49 3.91 -1.17
N ALA A 141 -16.74 3.82 -0.08
CA ALA A 141 -17.22 3.17 1.15
C ALA A 141 -18.45 3.87 1.76
N ASP A 142 -18.53 5.17 1.59
CA ASP A 142 -19.63 6.03 2.07
C ASP A 142 -20.70 6.33 1.02
N LYS A 143 -20.57 5.78 -0.20
CA LYS A 143 -21.42 6.01 -1.36
C LYS A 143 -21.49 7.47 -1.84
N LYS A 144 -20.53 8.29 -1.44
CA LYS A 144 -20.39 9.69 -1.88
C LYS A 144 -19.47 9.81 -3.10
N GLU A 145 -19.23 11.05 -3.51
CA GLU A 145 -18.29 11.36 -4.60
C GLU A 145 -16.90 10.77 -4.35
N LEU A 146 -16.26 10.38 -5.44
CA LEU A 146 -14.88 9.90 -5.40
C LEU A 146 -13.94 11.10 -5.22
N ILE A 147 -13.11 11.07 -4.19
CA ILE A 147 -12.16 12.14 -3.85
C ILE A 147 -10.72 11.62 -3.83
N GLY A 148 -9.75 12.53 -3.77
CA GLY A 148 -8.33 12.19 -3.62
C GLY A 148 -7.60 11.98 -4.95
N PHE A 149 -8.13 12.50 -6.05
CA PHE A 149 -7.47 12.53 -7.34
C PHE A 149 -7.03 13.95 -7.68
N GLU A 150 -5.81 14.06 -8.18
CA GLU A 150 -5.20 15.29 -8.65
C GLU A 150 -4.54 15.03 -10.00
N LEU A 151 -4.57 16.03 -10.86
CA LEU A 151 -3.75 16.07 -12.05
C LEU A 151 -2.47 16.83 -11.72
N VAL A 152 -1.33 16.34 -12.17
CA VAL A 152 -0.07 17.03 -12.02
C VAL A 152 0.43 17.40 -13.42
N ASN A 153 0.63 18.69 -13.69
CA ASN A 153 1.15 19.15 -14.97
C ASN A 153 2.69 19.02 -15.04
N ASP A 154 3.26 19.30 -16.22
CA ASP A 154 4.71 19.20 -16.47
C ASP A 154 5.57 20.11 -15.57
N LYS A 155 4.96 21.11 -14.94
CA LYS A 155 5.61 22.01 -13.99
C LYS A 155 5.47 21.56 -12.53
N GLY A 156 4.88 20.40 -12.29
CA GLY A 156 4.61 19.89 -10.95
C GLY A 156 3.47 20.59 -10.21
N ILE A 157 2.61 21.33 -10.93
CA ILE A 157 1.47 22.01 -10.33
C ILE A 157 0.33 21.00 -10.18
N HIS A 158 -0.16 20.85 -8.96
CA HIS A 158 -1.30 20.02 -8.62
C HIS A 158 -2.61 20.73 -8.93
N ILE A 159 -3.48 20.06 -9.67
CA ILE A 159 -4.79 20.55 -10.09
C ILE A 159 -5.84 19.58 -9.54
N GLN A 160 -6.69 20.06 -8.66
CA GLN A 160 -7.82 19.30 -8.17
C GLN A 160 -8.83 19.12 -9.31
N ASP A 161 -9.26 17.90 -9.53
CA ASP A 161 -10.25 17.59 -10.54
C ASP A 161 -11.25 16.53 -10.03
N LYS A 162 -12.40 16.46 -10.69
CA LYS A 162 -13.43 15.50 -10.34
C LYS A 162 -13.11 14.13 -10.92
N ALA A 163 -13.22 13.12 -10.08
CA ALA A 163 -13.13 11.73 -10.50
C ALA A 163 -14.48 11.03 -10.41
N ALA A 164 -14.75 10.14 -11.35
CA ALA A 164 -15.97 9.34 -11.36
C ALA A 164 -15.66 7.87 -11.69
N ILE A 165 -16.41 6.97 -11.09
CA ILE A 165 -16.34 5.55 -11.41
C ILE A 165 -17.09 5.29 -12.71
N VAL A 166 -16.37 4.86 -13.72
CA VAL A 166 -16.95 4.44 -15.00
C VAL A 166 -17.18 2.93 -14.95
N LYS A 167 -18.40 2.52 -15.22
CA LYS A 167 -18.73 1.08 -15.33
C LYS A 167 -18.28 0.58 -16.70
N ASN A 168 -17.56 -0.51 -16.72
CA ASN A 168 -17.32 -1.32 -17.91
C ASN A 168 -18.58 -2.09 -18.26
#